data_303fb79987c3bc1862d8f2dc3cbaaf34
#
_entry.id   303fb79987c3bc1862d8f2dc3cbaaf34
#
_cell.length_a   1.000
_cell.length_b   1.000
_cell.length_c   1.000
_cell.angle_alpha   90.00
_cell.angle_beta   90.00
_cell.angle_gamma   90.00
#
_symmetry.space_group_name_H-M   'P 1'
#
loop_
_entity.id
_entity.type
_entity.pdbx_description
1 polymer ?
#
loop_
_entity_poly.entity_id
_entity_poly.type
_entity_poly.pdbx_seq_one_letter_code
_entity_poly.pdbx_strand_id
1 'polypeptide(L)'
;MKKTVCGIAVIAALMSTNVLAHKEGDFIIRAGAATVSPNDSSGAVLNNPDLEFSVDSDTQLGLTFGYMFTDNISFEVLAASPFSHSISVNGLGKVADTKHLPPTFMVQYYFGQANSDFRPYVGAGINYTVFFDEELNGTGKDAGLSDLSLDDSWGLAANIGIDYMINEDWFLNASVWYADIGTTAKYKQTVNGTTTQYSTDVDIDPWVFMIGGGYNF
;
A
#
# COMPACT_ATOMS: atom_id res chain seq x y z
N MET A 1 -3.30 42.69 18.63
CA MET A 1 -3.00 42.00 17.36
C MET A 1 -4.13 41.03 17.06
N LYS A 2 -5.01 41.38 16.12
CA LYS A 2 -6.18 40.55 15.75
C LYS A 2 -5.74 39.55 14.69
N LYS A 3 -5.86 38.25 14.97
CA LYS A 3 -5.63 37.17 13.99
C LYS A 3 -6.90 37.00 13.15
N THR A 4 -6.83 37.40 11.90
CA THR A 4 -7.89 37.18 10.90
C THR A 4 -7.80 35.74 10.43
N VAL A 5 -8.78 34.90 10.78
CA VAL A 5 -8.95 33.57 10.25
C VAL A 5 -9.70 33.73 8.92
N CYS A 6 -9.00 33.53 7.79
CA CYS A 6 -9.63 33.40 6.47
C CYS A 6 -10.29 32.02 6.37
N GLY A 7 -11.60 31.98 6.57
CA GLY A 7 -12.40 30.81 6.23
C GLY A 7 -12.58 30.72 4.72
N ILE A 8 -12.06 29.69 4.10
CA ILE A 8 -12.36 29.35 2.69
C ILE A 8 -13.72 28.68 2.68
N ALA A 9 -14.76 29.45 2.36
CA ALA A 9 -16.07 28.90 2.06
C ALA A 9 -16.06 28.41 0.60
N VAL A 10 -15.97 27.11 0.38
CA VAL A 10 -16.24 26.48 -0.91
C VAL A 10 -17.76 26.43 -1.09
N ILE A 11 -18.30 27.34 -1.89
CA ILE A 11 -19.69 27.31 -2.32
C ILE A 11 -19.76 26.29 -3.48
N ALA A 12 -20.22 25.08 -3.16
CA ALA A 12 -20.59 24.10 -4.17
C ALA A 12 -21.92 24.57 -4.82
N ALA A 13 -21.84 25.10 -6.03
CA ALA A 13 -23.01 25.29 -6.87
C ALA A 13 -23.46 23.91 -7.38
N LEU A 14 -24.51 23.36 -6.80
CA LEU A 14 -25.17 22.14 -7.26
C LEU A 14 -25.85 22.43 -8.60
N MET A 15 -25.14 22.26 -9.69
CA MET A 15 -25.74 22.07 -11.00
C MET A 15 -26.02 20.57 -11.14
N SER A 16 -27.28 20.18 -11.07
CA SER A 16 -27.74 18.81 -11.37
C SER A 16 -27.67 18.57 -12.88
N THR A 17 -26.50 18.35 -13.41
CA THR A 17 -26.31 17.57 -14.63
C THR A 17 -26.40 16.10 -14.24
N ASN A 18 -27.01 15.25 -15.08
CA ASN A 18 -26.92 13.81 -14.89
C ASN A 18 -25.48 13.40 -15.10
N VAL A 19 -24.66 13.48 -14.06
CA VAL A 19 -23.28 13.02 -14.04
C VAL A 19 -23.34 11.51 -14.17
N LEU A 20 -22.79 10.94 -15.23
CA LEU A 20 -22.58 9.50 -15.36
C LEU A 20 -21.23 9.20 -14.67
N ALA A 21 -21.30 8.67 -13.45
CA ALA A 21 -20.15 8.15 -12.77
C ALA A 21 -19.91 6.73 -13.28
N HIS A 22 -18.71 6.36 -13.58
CA HIS A 22 -18.25 5.02 -13.98
C HIS A 22 -19.34 4.13 -14.61
N LYS A 23 -19.37 3.99 -15.91
CA LYS A 23 -20.27 3.14 -16.68
C LYS A 23 -19.52 2.04 -17.41
N GLU A 24 -20.22 1.06 -17.91
CA GLU A 24 -19.67 0.01 -18.76
C GLU A 24 -18.84 0.62 -19.91
N GLY A 25 -17.59 0.13 -20.04
CA GLY A 25 -16.63 0.55 -21.06
C GLY A 25 -15.67 1.65 -20.62
N ASP A 26 -15.90 2.30 -19.47
CA ASP A 26 -15.01 3.38 -18.99
C ASP A 26 -13.65 2.82 -18.52
N PHE A 27 -12.60 3.58 -18.83
CA PHE A 27 -11.30 3.43 -18.19
C PHE A 27 -11.16 4.46 -17.07
N ILE A 28 -10.69 3.98 -15.92
CA ILE A 28 -10.56 4.77 -14.69
C ILE A 28 -9.08 4.86 -14.35
N ILE A 29 -8.59 6.08 -14.11
CA ILE A 29 -7.25 6.30 -13.57
C ILE A 29 -7.40 7.05 -12.25
N ARG A 30 -6.72 6.59 -11.19
CA ARG A 30 -6.60 7.31 -9.92
C ARG A 30 -5.14 7.58 -9.62
N ALA A 31 -4.89 8.75 -9.04
CA ALA A 31 -3.57 9.13 -8.52
C ALA A 31 -3.74 9.82 -7.18
N GLY A 32 -2.90 9.47 -6.22
CA GLY A 32 -2.99 10.04 -4.87
C GLY A 32 -1.84 9.65 -3.97
N ALA A 33 -1.90 10.13 -2.74
CA ALA A 33 -1.00 9.69 -1.69
C ALA A 33 -1.48 8.33 -1.18
N ALA A 34 -0.60 7.34 -1.19
CA ALA A 34 -0.80 6.00 -0.67
C ALA A 34 0.15 5.76 0.50
N THR A 35 -0.40 5.54 1.69
CA THR A 35 0.37 5.25 2.91
C THR A 35 0.24 3.77 3.21
N VAL A 36 1.36 3.06 3.21
CA VAL A 36 1.48 1.68 3.65
C VAL A 36 1.77 1.68 5.15
N SER A 37 0.93 1.02 5.92
CA SER A 37 1.06 0.86 7.37
C SER A 37 1.13 -0.63 7.68
N PRO A 38 2.34 -1.20 7.88
CA PRO A 38 2.50 -2.60 8.26
C PRO A 38 1.79 -2.94 9.57
N ASN A 39 1.27 -4.17 9.64
CA ASN A 39 0.80 -4.81 10.86
C ASN A 39 1.67 -6.04 11.10
N ASP A 40 2.96 -5.77 11.18
CA ASP A 40 4.03 -6.74 11.11
C ASP A 40 4.11 -7.65 12.34
N SER A 41 4.47 -8.91 12.09
CA SER A 41 4.93 -9.86 13.06
C SER A 41 6.05 -10.73 12.47
N SER A 42 6.94 -11.25 13.30
CA SER A 42 8.02 -12.09 12.82
C SER A 42 8.29 -13.27 13.74
N GLY A 43 8.92 -14.30 13.18
CA GLY A 43 9.57 -15.34 13.95
C GLY A 43 10.82 -14.83 14.67
N ALA A 44 11.45 -15.73 15.43
CA ALA A 44 12.66 -15.45 16.21
C ALA A 44 13.82 -14.97 15.32
N VAL A 45 14.38 -13.82 15.61
CA VAL A 45 15.57 -13.29 14.95
C VAL A 45 16.81 -13.89 15.64
N LEU A 46 17.77 -14.40 14.86
CA LEU A 46 18.99 -15.07 15.38
C LEU A 46 18.69 -16.28 16.30
N ASN A 47 17.55 -16.95 16.08
CA ASN A 47 17.03 -18.03 16.97
C ASN A 47 16.75 -17.54 18.40
N ASN A 48 16.57 -16.26 18.63
CA ASN A 48 16.20 -15.67 19.92
C ASN A 48 14.74 -15.18 19.86
N PRO A 49 13.82 -15.78 20.62
CA PRO A 49 12.40 -15.43 20.60
C PRO A 49 12.10 -14.04 21.20
N ASP A 50 13.07 -13.41 21.88
CA ASP A 50 12.93 -12.06 22.41
C ASP A 50 13.28 -10.99 21.36
N LEU A 51 13.81 -11.41 20.18
CA LEU A 51 14.16 -10.54 19.08
C LEU A 51 13.17 -10.74 17.93
N GLU A 52 12.51 -9.65 17.53
CA GLU A 52 11.54 -9.63 16.43
C GLU A 52 11.90 -8.51 15.45
N PHE A 53 11.57 -8.71 14.18
CA PHE A 53 11.63 -7.66 13.17
C PHE A 53 10.40 -6.76 13.28
N SER A 54 10.58 -5.48 12.99
CA SER A 54 9.51 -4.52 12.78
C SER A 54 9.80 -3.63 11.57
N VAL A 55 8.73 -3.18 10.89
CA VAL A 55 8.77 -2.44 9.64
C VAL A 55 8.01 -1.12 9.81
N ASP A 56 8.62 0.00 9.45
CA ASP A 56 7.97 1.30 9.56
C ASP A 56 6.98 1.57 8.40
N SER A 57 6.14 2.59 8.58
CA SER A 57 5.20 3.04 7.55
C SER A 57 5.90 3.93 6.52
N ASP A 58 5.43 3.90 5.26
CA ASP A 58 5.88 4.81 4.21
C ASP A 58 4.70 5.34 3.39
N THR A 59 4.87 6.54 2.81
CA THR A 59 3.88 7.19 1.97
C THR A 59 4.48 7.55 0.62
N GLN A 60 3.87 7.04 -0.44
CA GLN A 60 4.32 7.22 -1.81
C GLN A 60 3.18 7.63 -2.74
N LEU A 61 3.50 7.94 -4.00
CA LEU A 61 2.52 8.12 -5.05
C LEU A 61 1.89 6.76 -5.41
N GLY A 62 0.60 6.63 -5.14
CA GLY A 62 -0.24 5.52 -5.58
C GLY A 62 -0.92 5.86 -6.92
N LEU A 63 -0.96 4.87 -7.80
CA LEU A 63 -1.65 4.93 -9.10
C LEU A 63 -2.53 3.70 -9.24
N THR A 64 -3.77 3.87 -9.71
CA THR A 64 -4.61 2.75 -10.12
C THR A 64 -5.11 2.93 -11.54
N PHE A 65 -5.26 1.80 -12.24
CA PHE A 65 -5.81 1.71 -13.58
C PHE A 65 -6.95 0.72 -13.57
N GLY A 66 -8.15 1.18 -13.86
CA GLY A 66 -9.36 0.38 -13.84
C GLY A 66 -10.06 0.34 -15.19
N TYR A 67 -10.85 -0.72 -15.41
CA TYR A 67 -11.76 -0.86 -16.54
C TYR A 67 -13.12 -1.38 -16.04
N MET A 68 -14.20 -0.69 -16.43
CA MET A 68 -15.57 -1.07 -16.09
C MET A 68 -16.11 -2.11 -17.08
N PHE A 69 -16.26 -3.36 -16.63
CA PHE A 69 -16.91 -4.41 -17.44
C PHE A 69 -18.43 -4.26 -17.49
N THR A 70 -19.01 -3.68 -16.46
CA THR A 70 -20.42 -3.30 -16.36
C THR A 70 -20.49 -2.01 -15.55
N ASP A 71 -21.66 -1.42 -15.42
CA ASP A 71 -21.88 -0.25 -14.56
C ASP A 71 -21.49 -0.49 -13.07
N ASN A 72 -21.34 -1.74 -12.66
CA ASN A 72 -21.09 -2.09 -11.27
C ASN A 72 -19.85 -2.96 -11.05
N ILE A 73 -19.24 -3.52 -12.10
CA ILE A 73 -18.08 -4.41 -11.96
C ILE A 73 -16.90 -3.85 -12.72
N SER A 74 -15.78 -3.69 -12.01
CA SER A 74 -14.51 -3.30 -12.61
C SER A 74 -13.40 -4.31 -12.31
N PHE A 75 -12.36 -4.25 -13.14
CA PHE A 75 -11.04 -4.76 -12.84
C PHE A 75 -10.11 -3.58 -12.61
N GLU A 76 -9.30 -3.63 -11.57
CA GLU A 76 -8.35 -2.58 -11.23
C GLU A 76 -6.96 -3.15 -10.95
N VAL A 77 -5.94 -2.45 -11.39
CA VAL A 77 -4.54 -2.70 -11.05
C VAL A 77 -4.02 -1.53 -10.23
N LEU A 78 -3.58 -1.80 -9.01
CA LEU A 78 -2.83 -0.84 -8.19
C LEU A 78 -1.35 -0.96 -8.54
N ALA A 79 -0.74 0.16 -8.83
CA ALA A 79 0.71 0.35 -8.94
C ALA A 79 1.11 1.54 -8.06
N ALA A 80 2.36 1.59 -7.65
CA ALA A 80 2.91 2.70 -6.86
C ALA A 80 4.36 2.96 -7.25
N SER A 81 4.90 4.11 -6.89
CA SER A 81 6.35 4.23 -6.79
C SER A 81 6.84 3.31 -5.67
N PRO A 82 8.10 2.79 -5.76
CA PRO A 82 8.60 1.87 -4.75
C PRO A 82 8.48 2.47 -3.34
N PHE A 83 7.87 1.71 -2.44
CA PHE A 83 7.88 2.03 -1.02
C PHE A 83 9.24 1.69 -0.42
N SER A 84 9.68 2.50 0.54
CA SER A 84 10.96 2.31 1.24
C SER A 84 10.70 2.18 2.73
N HIS A 85 11.13 1.07 3.31
CA HIS A 85 10.89 0.76 4.71
C HIS A 85 12.20 0.53 5.46
N SER A 86 12.25 1.02 6.69
CA SER A 86 13.32 0.68 7.64
C SER A 86 12.93 -0.59 8.39
N ILE A 87 13.85 -1.52 8.44
CA ILE A 87 13.74 -2.76 9.22
C ILE A 87 14.48 -2.56 10.54
N SER A 88 13.77 -2.76 11.63
CA SER A 88 14.33 -2.68 12.98
C SER A 88 14.26 -4.04 13.68
N VAL A 89 15.15 -4.26 14.63
CA VAL A 89 15.13 -5.42 15.53
C VAL A 89 14.96 -4.92 16.96
N ASN A 90 14.06 -5.53 17.69
CA ASN A 90 13.81 -5.23 19.10
C ASN A 90 15.12 -5.25 19.90
N GLY A 91 15.41 -4.18 20.62
CA GLY A 91 16.64 -4.05 21.41
C GLY A 91 17.91 -3.63 20.63
N LEU A 92 17.92 -3.70 19.30
CA LEU A 92 19.03 -3.25 18.45
C LEU A 92 18.71 -1.94 17.71
N GLY A 93 17.41 -1.66 17.47
CA GLY A 93 16.97 -0.55 16.64
C GLY A 93 17.04 -0.86 15.15
N LYS A 94 17.10 0.17 14.29
CA LYS A 94 17.18 0.02 12.85
C LYS A 94 18.43 -0.71 12.41
N VAL A 95 18.28 -1.79 11.63
CA VAL A 95 19.36 -2.66 11.15
C VAL A 95 19.51 -2.67 9.64
N ALA A 96 18.43 -2.40 8.90
CA ALA A 96 18.44 -2.41 7.43
C ALA A 96 17.37 -1.48 6.85
N ASP A 97 17.46 -1.27 5.54
CA ASP A 97 16.42 -0.70 4.68
C ASP A 97 16.09 -1.68 3.56
N THR A 98 14.86 -1.65 3.07
CA THR A 98 14.41 -2.38 1.89
C THR A 98 13.44 -1.55 1.08
N LYS A 99 13.30 -1.86 -0.21
CA LYS A 99 12.25 -1.34 -1.05
C LYS A 99 11.34 -2.45 -1.52
N HIS A 100 10.07 -2.13 -1.77
CA HIS A 100 9.16 -3.07 -2.38
C HIS A 100 8.21 -2.41 -3.37
N LEU A 101 7.72 -3.23 -4.30
CA LEU A 101 6.65 -2.92 -5.24
C LEU A 101 5.55 -3.97 -5.07
N PRO A 102 4.33 -3.58 -4.63
CA PRO A 102 3.21 -4.48 -4.43
C PRO A 102 2.12 -4.35 -5.51
N PRO A 103 2.36 -4.67 -6.82
CA PRO A 103 1.27 -4.68 -7.77
C PRO A 103 0.12 -5.57 -7.29
N THR A 104 -1.09 -4.99 -7.31
CA THR A 104 -2.29 -5.65 -6.80
C THR A 104 -3.38 -5.62 -7.85
N PHE A 105 -3.98 -6.78 -8.11
CA PHE A 105 -5.00 -7.00 -9.13
C PHE A 105 -6.33 -7.27 -8.45
N MET A 106 -7.33 -6.42 -8.71
CA MET A 106 -8.60 -6.43 -8.00
C MET A 106 -9.78 -6.57 -8.96
N VAL A 107 -10.80 -7.30 -8.52
CA VAL A 107 -12.15 -7.17 -9.03
C VAL A 107 -12.96 -6.39 -8.00
N GLN A 108 -13.64 -5.34 -8.46
CA GLN A 108 -14.40 -4.44 -7.56
C GLN A 108 -15.87 -4.44 -7.95
N TYR A 109 -16.73 -4.31 -6.95
CA TYR A 109 -18.17 -4.10 -7.12
C TYR A 109 -18.54 -2.72 -6.58
N TYR A 110 -19.10 -1.89 -7.47
CA TYR A 110 -19.60 -0.55 -7.17
C TYR A 110 -21.08 -0.60 -6.81
N PHE A 111 -21.42 0.01 -5.69
CA PHE A 111 -22.80 0.16 -5.26
C PHE A 111 -23.44 1.40 -5.92
N GLY A 112 -24.76 1.37 -6.01
CA GLY A 112 -25.55 2.46 -6.61
C GLY A 112 -25.64 2.36 -8.14
N GLN A 113 -26.08 3.45 -8.74
CA GLN A 113 -26.29 3.57 -10.20
C GLN A 113 -25.13 4.34 -10.83
N ALA A 114 -24.91 4.13 -12.14
CA ALA A 114 -23.86 4.83 -12.90
C ALA A 114 -24.00 6.36 -12.91
N ASN A 115 -25.18 6.91 -12.60
CA ASN A 115 -25.46 8.34 -12.48
C ASN A 115 -25.42 8.88 -11.04
N SER A 116 -24.88 8.11 -10.09
CA SER A 116 -24.76 8.56 -8.70
C SER A 116 -23.48 9.34 -8.50
N ASP A 117 -23.54 10.51 -7.89
CA ASP A 117 -22.35 11.30 -7.54
C ASP A 117 -21.45 10.57 -6.53
N PHE A 118 -22.02 9.65 -5.78
CA PHE A 118 -21.38 8.89 -4.71
C PHE A 118 -21.35 7.40 -5.09
N ARG A 119 -20.16 6.86 -5.33
CA ARG A 119 -19.93 5.48 -5.78
C ARG A 119 -19.05 4.72 -4.79
N PRO A 120 -19.59 4.21 -3.68
CA PRO A 120 -18.85 3.30 -2.81
C PRO A 120 -18.61 1.96 -3.51
N TYR A 121 -17.49 1.32 -3.20
CA TYR A 121 -17.11 0.03 -3.76
C TYR A 121 -16.41 -0.85 -2.75
N VAL A 122 -16.44 -2.14 -3.03
CA VAL A 122 -15.65 -3.17 -2.35
C VAL A 122 -14.96 -4.02 -3.40
N GLY A 123 -13.80 -4.57 -3.07
CA GLY A 123 -13.08 -5.43 -4.00
C GLY A 123 -12.32 -6.52 -3.29
N ALA A 124 -12.00 -7.55 -4.07
CA ALA A 124 -11.13 -8.64 -3.69
C ALA A 124 -10.20 -9.00 -4.84
N GLY A 125 -9.01 -9.48 -4.52
CA GLY A 125 -8.01 -9.77 -5.54
C GLY A 125 -6.78 -10.46 -5.01
N ILE A 126 -5.70 -10.33 -5.78
CA ILE A 126 -4.39 -10.91 -5.48
C ILE A 126 -3.33 -9.81 -5.49
N ASN A 127 -2.40 -9.92 -4.57
CA ASN A 127 -1.21 -9.10 -4.48
C ASN A 127 0.01 -9.94 -4.88
N TYR A 128 0.95 -9.32 -5.59
CA TYR A 128 2.30 -9.84 -5.78
C TYR A 128 3.29 -8.77 -5.32
N THR A 129 4.10 -9.07 -4.33
CA THR A 129 5.08 -8.11 -3.79
C THR A 129 6.49 -8.57 -4.11
N VAL A 130 7.25 -7.70 -4.76
CA VAL A 130 8.68 -7.90 -5.03
C VAL A 130 9.47 -7.03 -4.08
N PHE A 131 10.43 -7.62 -3.36
CA PHE A 131 11.39 -6.91 -2.51
C PHE A 131 12.72 -6.74 -3.24
N PHE A 132 13.39 -5.62 -3.00
CA PHE A 132 14.68 -5.30 -3.62
C PHE A 132 15.40 -4.18 -2.84
N ASP A 133 16.67 -3.96 -3.17
CA ASP A 133 17.54 -2.96 -2.53
C ASP A 133 17.62 -3.15 -1.01
N GLU A 134 17.74 -4.41 -0.55
CA GLU A 134 17.97 -4.74 0.86
C GLU A 134 19.36 -4.31 1.28
N GLU A 135 19.47 -3.29 2.11
CA GLU A 135 20.74 -2.73 2.54
C GLU A 135 20.86 -2.71 4.07
N LEU A 136 21.83 -3.46 4.60
CA LEU A 136 22.19 -3.41 6.03
C LEU A 136 22.87 -2.08 6.36
N ASN A 137 22.41 -1.42 7.40
CA ASN A 137 23.06 -0.21 7.92
C ASN A 137 24.27 -0.51 8.83
N GLY A 138 24.85 0.53 9.45
CA GLY A 138 25.96 0.39 10.37
C GLY A 138 25.65 -0.52 11.56
N THR A 139 24.48 -0.37 12.19
CA THR A 139 24.04 -1.18 13.33
C THR A 139 23.93 -2.66 12.96
N GLY A 140 23.33 -2.97 11.81
CA GLY A 140 23.23 -4.35 11.33
C GLY A 140 24.63 -4.96 11.05
N LYS A 141 25.51 -4.20 10.39
CA LYS A 141 26.90 -4.62 10.11
C LYS A 141 27.71 -4.80 11.40
N ASP A 142 27.56 -3.91 12.37
CA ASP A 142 28.23 -4.00 13.68
C ASP A 142 27.74 -5.18 14.51
N ALA A 143 26.49 -5.60 14.31
CA ALA A 143 25.93 -6.85 14.87
C ALA A 143 26.42 -8.11 14.14
N GLY A 144 27.30 -7.97 13.13
CA GLY A 144 27.88 -9.05 12.34
C GLY A 144 26.93 -9.58 11.25
N LEU A 145 25.83 -8.86 10.92
CA LEU A 145 24.88 -9.28 9.89
C LEU A 145 25.46 -9.03 8.49
N SER A 146 25.14 -9.92 7.55
CA SER A 146 25.52 -9.82 6.14
C SER A 146 24.51 -10.59 5.26
N ASP A 147 24.56 -10.34 3.94
CA ASP A 147 23.82 -11.07 2.91
C ASP A 147 22.30 -11.13 3.17
N LEU A 148 21.69 -9.99 3.57
CA LEU A 148 20.25 -9.88 3.74
C LEU A 148 19.55 -10.00 2.39
N SER A 149 18.52 -10.85 2.32
CA SER A 149 17.60 -10.94 1.20
C SER A 149 16.19 -11.29 1.69
N LEU A 150 15.19 -10.80 0.99
CA LEU A 150 13.76 -11.07 1.25
C LEU A 150 13.18 -11.84 0.07
N ASP A 151 12.37 -12.85 0.35
CA ASP A 151 11.67 -13.60 -0.69
C ASP A 151 10.44 -12.80 -1.16
N ASP A 152 10.10 -12.91 -2.44
CA ASP A 152 8.86 -12.32 -2.99
C ASP A 152 7.61 -12.96 -2.37
N SER A 153 6.52 -12.22 -2.38
CA SER A 153 5.25 -12.63 -1.78
C SER A 153 4.11 -12.70 -2.78
N TRP A 154 3.23 -13.69 -2.59
CA TRP A 154 1.91 -13.77 -3.21
C TRP A 154 0.86 -13.91 -2.13
N GLY A 155 -0.18 -13.07 -2.16
CA GLY A 155 -1.23 -13.12 -1.18
C GLY A 155 -2.57 -12.62 -1.69
N LEU A 156 -3.58 -12.70 -0.85
CA LEU A 156 -4.90 -12.16 -1.12
C LEU A 156 -4.92 -10.66 -0.81
N ALA A 157 -5.79 -9.95 -1.49
CA ALA A 157 -6.03 -8.54 -1.22
C ALA A 157 -7.53 -8.24 -1.17
N ALA A 158 -7.89 -7.26 -0.36
CA ALA A 158 -9.24 -6.71 -0.29
C ALA A 158 -9.19 -5.19 -0.20
N ASN A 159 -10.20 -4.50 -0.72
CA ASN A 159 -10.34 -3.07 -0.54
C ASN A 159 -11.79 -2.64 -0.35
N ILE A 160 -11.93 -1.49 0.26
CA ILE A 160 -13.15 -0.69 0.27
C ILE A 160 -12.78 0.74 -0.12
N GLY A 161 -13.65 1.41 -0.81
CA GLY A 161 -13.42 2.79 -1.18
C GLY A 161 -14.68 3.50 -1.62
N ILE A 162 -14.49 4.76 -1.96
CA ILE A 162 -15.55 5.63 -2.41
C ILE A 162 -15.01 6.62 -3.44
N ASP A 163 -15.74 6.78 -4.52
CA ASP A 163 -15.53 7.82 -5.50
C ASP A 163 -16.63 8.87 -5.36
N TYR A 164 -16.26 10.14 -5.30
CA TYR A 164 -17.16 11.29 -5.30
C TYR A 164 -16.93 12.10 -6.57
N MET A 165 -17.94 12.09 -7.46
CA MET A 165 -17.86 12.79 -8.75
C MET A 165 -17.89 14.30 -8.56
N ILE A 166 -16.93 14.99 -9.16
CA ILE A 166 -16.88 16.46 -9.26
C ILE A 166 -17.63 16.92 -10.52
N ASN A 167 -17.48 16.16 -11.59
CA ASN A 167 -18.17 16.32 -12.88
C ASN A 167 -18.18 14.97 -13.61
N GLU A 168 -18.50 14.94 -14.90
CA GLU A 168 -18.62 13.70 -15.70
C GLU A 168 -17.30 12.89 -15.76
N ASP A 169 -16.15 13.55 -15.70
CA ASP A 169 -14.84 12.93 -15.89
C ASP A 169 -14.04 12.85 -14.59
N TRP A 170 -14.08 13.89 -13.75
CA TRP A 170 -13.23 14.03 -12.57
C TRP A 170 -13.94 13.63 -11.28
N PHE A 171 -13.23 12.92 -10.42
CA PHE A 171 -13.72 12.54 -9.11
C PHE A 171 -12.62 12.56 -8.03
N LEU A 172 -13.04 12.61 -6.78
CA LEU A 172 -12.20 12.37 -5.62
C LEU A 172 -12.34 10.91 -5.20
N ASN A 173 -11.24 10.33 -4.75
CA ASN A 173 -11.21 8.97 -4.23
C ASN A 173 -10.64 8.94 -2.80
N ALA A 174 -11.24 8.09 -1.97
CA ALA A 174 -10.65 7.63 -0.71
C ALA A 174 -10.84 6.12 -0.61
N SER A 175 -9.78 5.40 -0.26
CA SER A 175 -9.82 3.95 -0.17
C SER A 175 -8.91 3.39 0.91
N VAL A 176 -9.29 2.22 1.41
CA VAL A 176 -8.52 1.43 2.36
C VAL A 176 -8.33 0.04 1.76
N TRP A 177 -7.12 -0.46 1.80
CA TRP A 177 -6.73 -1.74 1.27
C TRP A 177 -6.08 -2.58 2.37
N TYR A 178 -6.23 -3.86 2.26
CA TYR A 178 -5.48 -4.85 3.02
C TYR A 178 -4.86 -5.83 2.03
N ALA A 179 -3.61 -6.19 2.26
CA ALA A 179 -2.93 -7.23 1.49
C ALA A 179 -2.26 -8.20 2.45
N ASP A 180 -2.43 -9.49 2.17
CA ASP A 180 -1.70 -10.57 2.82
C ASP A 180 -0.31 -10.62 2.18
N ILE A 181 0.72 -10.18 2.92
CA ILE A 181 2.12 -10.09 2.45
C ILE A 181 3.02 -10.71 3.50
N GLY A 182 3.54 -11.91 3.18
CA GLY A 182 4.56 -12.57 3.98
C GLY A 182 5.86 -12.68 3.21
N THR A 183 6.99 -12.65 3.89
CA THR A 183 8.31 -12.87 3.31
C THR A 183 9.19 -13.69 4.23
N THR A 184 10.22 -14.32 3.67
CA THR A 184 11.27 -14.97 4.45
C THR A 184 12.54 -14.16 4.36
N ALA A 185 12.97 -13.57 5.48
CA ALA A 185 14.24 -12.87 5.60
C ALA A 185 15.37 -13.87 5.77
N LYS A 186 16.30 -13.92 4.81
CA LYS A 186 17.51 -14.76 4.84
C LYS A 186 18.73 -13.86 5.04
N TYR A 187 19.55 -14.21 6.00
CA TYR A 187 20.72 -13.43 6.36
C TYR A 187 21.77 -14.27 7.03
N LYS A 188 23.00 -13.76 7.13
CA LYS A 188 24.10 -14.39 7.85
C LYS A 188 24.52 -13.54 9.03
N GLN A 189 25.05 -14.20 10.07
CA GLN A 189 25.73 -13.52 11.18
C GLN A 189 27.11 -14.12 11.39
N THR A 190 28.11 -13.25 11.53
CA THR A 190 29.49 -13.65 11.88
C THR A 190 29.83 -13.20 13.29
N VAL A 191 30.07 -14.17 14.18
CA VAL A 191 30.50 -13.92 15.56
C VAL A 191 31.80 -14.69 15.82
N ASN A 192 32.86 -14.01 16.29
CA ASN A 192 34.17 -14.59 16.56
C ASN A 192 34.74 -15.40 15.39
N GLY A 193 34.53 -14.94 14.15
CA GLY A 193 34.99 -15.61 12.94
C GLY A 193 34.18 -16.80 12.47
N THR A 194 33.09 -17.14 13.17
CA THR A 194 32.14 -18.18 12.74
C THR A 194 30.93 -17.53 12.11
N THR A 195 30.62 -17.91 10.86
CA THR A 195 29.45 -17.44 10.13
C THR A 195 28.32 -18.48 10.20
N THR A 196 27.15 -18.05 10.63
CA THR A 196 25.92 -18.87 10.68
C THR A 196 24.87 -18.24 9.78
N GLN A 197 24.14 -19.05 9.03
CA GLN A 197 23.01 -18.61 8.20
C GLN A 197 21.72 -18.75 8.99
N TYR A 198 20.87 -17.73 8.88
CA TYR A 198 19.55 -17.65 9.49
C TYR A 198 18.46 -17.42 8.44
N SER A 199 17.25 -17.82 8.81
CA SER A 199 16.03 -17.60 8.03
C SER A 199 14.90 -17.31 9.02
N THR A 200 14.18 -16.22 8.81
CA THR A 200 13.09 -15.76 9.68
C THR A 200 11.91 -15.38 8.84
N ASP A 201 10.76 -15.98 9.10
CA ASP A 201 9.52 -15.61 8.43
C ASP A 201 8.98 -14.31 9.05
N VAL A 202 8.49 -13.43 8.18
CA VAL A 202 7.96 -12.11 8.55
C VAL A 202 6.63 -11.92 7.82
N ASP A 203 5.57 -11.76 8.58
CA ASP A 203 4.26 -11.35 8.08
C ASP A 203 4.18 -9.82 8.19
N ILE A 204 3.88 -9.14 7.08
CA ILE A 204 3.82 -7.67 7.00
C ILE A 204 2.38 -7.19 7.04
N ASP A 205 1.49 -7.88 6.34
CA ASP A 205 0.02 -7.73 6.34
C ASP A 205 -0.47 -6.26 6.42
N PRO A 206 -0.03 -5.39 5.50
CA PRO A 206 -0.24 -3.96 5.65
C PRO A 206 -1.68 -3.54 5.40
N TRP A 207 -2.07 -2.50 6.10
CA TRP A 207 -3.16 -1.62 5.68
C TRP A 207 -2.58 -0.52 4.78
N VAL A 208 -3.27 -0.24 3.66
CA VAL A 208 -2.90 0.87 2.77
C VAL A 208 -4.06 1.86 2.72
N PHE A 209 -3.76 3.10 3.03
CA PHE A 209 -4.71 4.21 2.98
C PHE A 209 -4.37 5.09 1.79
N MET A 210 -5.32 5.25 0.87
CA MET A 210 -5.12 6.10 -0.30
C MET A 210 -6.17 7.20 -0.35
N ILE A 211 -5.71 8.42 -0.64
CA ILE A 211 -6.56 9.57 -0.92
C ILE A 211 -6.02 10.30 -2.14
N GLY A 212 -6.90 10.64 -3.07
CA GLY A 212 -6.47 11.28 -4.31
C GLY A 212 -7.63 11.71 -5.19
N GLY A 213 -7.32 11.91 -6.45
CA GLY A 213 -8.30 12.18 -7.50
C GLY A 213 -8.22 11.13 -8.60
N GLY A 214 -9.25 11.10 -9.43
CA GLY A 214 -9.30 10.23 -10.58
C GLY A 214 -9.98 10.86 -11.77
N TYR A 215 -9.85 10.18 -12.89
CA TYR A 215 -10.39 10.59 -14.18
C TYR A 215 -10.99 9.37 -14.90
N ASN A 216 -12.17 9.58 -15.49
CA ASN A 216 -12.83 8.63 -16.37
C ASN A 216 -12.57 8.99 -17.83
N PHE A 217 -12.34 7.99 -18.68
CA PHE A 217 -12.18 8.13 -20.13
C PHE A 217 -13.28 7.44 -20.88
#